data_e238437239533d73ab06fd619e310adc
#
_entry.id   e238437239533d73ab06fd619e310adc
#
_cell.length_a   1.000
_cell.length_b   1.000
_cell.length_c   1.000
_cell.angle_alpha   90.00
_cell.angle_beta   90.00
_cell.angle_gamma   90.00
#
_symmetry.space_group_name_H-M   'P 1'
#
loop_
_entity.id
_entity.type
_entity.pdbx_description
1 polymer ?
#
loop_
_entity_poly.entity_id
_entity_poly.type
_entity_poly.pdbx_seq_one_letter_code
_entity_poly.pdbx_strand_id
1 'polypeptide(L)'
;MTYIRFENICKSFGKNEVLKNINLEVEKGQLVTLLGPSGCGKSTLLRCLAGLETVTSGKVYLDDKDITNVNPKDRDIGMVFQQYSLFPNMTVEQNVAFGLKMKKVEKSKIQSKVKEIVEVVGLGEKMKHYPSQLSGGQQQRAALARAIVTEPKVLLLDEPLSAIDALLRHSLQIEIRRIQKELNITAIFVTHDQDEAMVMSDVIHLMYKGNIEQSAPPTQLYTQPKTKFAATFIGHYNVLDANQFKKVSGEAIDSESVAFRPEVVAISDKPIEKENCYLMRGTIGVSLPHGNILRYGVMCDGVQIDVDVLFGDVNPFENGETVYLAVKKDECIML
;
A
#
# COMPACT_ATOMS: atom_id res chain seq x y z
N MET A 1 2.75 -20.12 -8.53
CA MET A 1 1.51 -20.94 -8.56
C MET A 1 0.45 -20.20 -7.78
N THR A 2 -0.67 -19.86 -8.45
CA THR A 2 -1.77 -19.08 -7.86
C THR A 2 -2.30 -19.79 -6.62
N TYR A 3 -2.34 -19.08 -5.49
CA TYR A 3 -2.76 -19.63 -4.20
C TYR A 3 -4.09 -19.05 -3.71
N ILE A 4 -4.29 -17.75 -3.95
CA ILE A 4 -5.58 -17.09 -3.74
C ILE A 4 -6.03 -16.54 -5.10
N ARG A 5 -7.30 -16.73 -5.45
CA ARG A 5 -7.87 -16.20 -6.69
C ARG A 5 -9.27 -15.66 -6.45
N PHE A 6 -9.48 -14.43 -6.89
CA PHE A 6 -10.77 -13.80 -6.96
C PHE A 6 -11.22 -13.77 -8.41
N GLU A 7 -12.40 -14.29 -8.69
CA GLU A 7 -12.98 -14.34 -10.03
C GLU A 7 -14.29 -13.56 -10.07
N ASN A 8 -14.28 -12.45 -10.82
CA ASN A 8 -15.44 -11.61 -11.11
C ASN A 8 -16.20 -11.20 -9.82
N ILE A 9 -15.47 -10.84 -8.76
CA ILE A 9 -16.07 -10.49 -7.49
C ILE A 9 -16.80 -9.16 -7.58
N CYS A 10 -18.10 -9.21 -7.32
CA CYS A 10 -18.93 -8.03 -7.08
C CYS A 10 -19.47 -8.05 -5.65
N LYS A 11 -19.56 -6.88 -5.03
CA LYS A 11 -20.21 -6.70 -3.73
C LYS A 11 -21.02 -5.42 -3.71
N SER A 12 -22.29 -5.57 -3.37
CA SER A 12 -23.22 -4.45 -3.18
C SER A 12 -23.80 -4.46 -1.78
N PHE A 13 -24.01 -3.29 -1.21
CA PHE A 13 -24.78 -3.05 0.00
C PHE A 13 -26.02 -2.23 -0.38
N GLY A 14 -27.15 -2.92 -0.52
CA GLY A 14 -28.35 -2.34 -1.10
C GLY A 14 -28.12 -1.88 -2.53
N LYS A 15 -28.26 -0.57 -2.80
CA LYS A 15 -28.00 0.03 -4.13
C LYS A 15 -26.56 0.47 -4.37
N ASN A 16 -25.73 0.42 -3.34
CA ASN A 16 -24.33 0.87 -3.45
C ASN A 16 -23.42 -0.30 -3.83
N GLU A 17 -22.88 -0.28 -5.06
CA GLU A 17 -21.91 -1.25 -5.54
C GLU A 17 -20.50 -0.84 -5.11
N VAL A 18 -19.91 -1.62 -4.22
CA VAL A 18 -18.60 -1.34 -3.59
C VAL A 18 -17.46 -2.05 -4.31
N LEU A 19 -17.68 -3.29 -4.77
CA LEU A 19 -16.69 -4.04 -5.57
C LEU A 19 -17.31 -4.34 -6.93
N LYS A 20 -16.54 -4.10 -8.00
CA LYS A 20 -17.00 -4.14 -9.38
C LYS A 20 -16.11 -5.07 -10.18
N ASN A 21 -16.54 -6.32 -10.36
CA ASN A 21 -15.87 -7.30 -11.21
C ASN A 21 -14.36 -7.46 -10.87
N ILE A 22 -14.02 -7.60 -9.59
CA ILE A 22 -12.65 -7.75 -9.14
C ILE A 22 -12.10 -9.09 -9.56
N ASN A 23 -10.98 -9.07 -10.27
CA ASN A 23 -10.16 -10.21 -10.64
C ASN A 23 -8.74 -9.96 -10.15
N LEU A 24 -8.23 -10.82 -9.28
CA LEU A 24 -6.83 -10.77 -8.83
C LEU A 24 -6.35 -12.13 -8.36
N GLU A 25 -5.04 -12.32 -8.43
CA GLU A 25 -4.36 -13.53 -8.02
C GLU A 25 -3.21 -13.23 -7.06
N VAL A 26 -2.99 -14.14 -6.12
CA VAL A 26 -1.88 -14.06 -5.15
C VAL A 26 -1.14 -15.39 -5.18
N GLU A 27 0.18 -15.35 -5.31
CA GLU A 27 1.00 -16.55 -5.25
C GLU A 27 1.30 -16.95 -3.80
N LYS A 28 1.60 -18.24 -3.61
CA LYS A 28 1.94 -18.77 -2.28
C LYS A 28 3.21 -18.11 -1.75
N GLY A 29 3.17 -17.69 -0.48
CA GLY A 29 4.30 -17.05 0.21
C GLY A 29 4.49 -15.57 -0.14
N GLN A 30 3.70 -14.98 -1.04
CA GLN A 30 3.73 -13.55 -1.32
C GLN A 30 3.06 -12.74 -0.21
N LEU A 31 3.56 -11.53 0.00
CA LEU A 31 2.84 -10.44 0.64
C LEU A 31 2.36 -9.47 -0.42
N VAL A 32 1.05 -9.41 -0.64
CA VAL A 32 0.45 -8.45 -1.57
C VAL A 32 -0.26 -7.35 -0.81
N THR A 33 -0.27 -6.15 -1.37
CA THR A 33 -0.97 -5.01 -0.77
C THR A 33 -2.15 -4.57 -1.63
N LEU A 34 -3.31 -4.40 -0.99
CA LEU A 34 -4.43 -3.65 -1.54
C LEU A 34 -4.25 -2.18 -1.15
N LEU A 35 -3.87 -1.35 -2.10
CA LEU A 35 -3.60 0.07 -1.91
C LEU A 35 -4.69 0.93 -2.57
N GLY A 36 -5.02 2.07 -2.00
CA GLY A 36 -5.94 3.03 -2.61
C GLY A 36 -6.63 3.93 -1.59
N PRO A 37 -7.38 4.93 -2.03
CA PRO A 37 -8.05 5.89 -1.15
C PRO A 37 -9.09 5.22 -0.24
N SER A 38 -9.48 5.91 0.82
CA SER A 38 -10.54 5.44 1.72
C SER A 38 -11.85 5.23 0.96
N GLY A 39 -12.58 4.16 1.29
CA GLY A 39 -13.87 3.85 0.68
C GLY A 39 -13.81 3.18 -0.70
N CYS A 40 -12.64 2.85 -1.27
CA CYS A 40 -12.55 2.19 -2.57
C CYS A 40 -12.81 0.67 -2.55
N GLY A 41 -13.07 0.06 -1.37
CA GLY A 41 -13.48 -1.35 -1.27
C GLY A 41 -12.43 -2.32 -0.71
N LYS A 42 -11.22 -1.88 -0.34
CA LYS A 42 -10.12 -2.74 0.15
C LYS A 42 -10.53 -3.66 1.31
N SER A 43 -10.98 -3.08 2.41
CA SER A 43 -11.41 -3.86 3.60
C SER A 43 -12.64 -4.73 3.30
N THR A 44 -13.51 -4.32 2.36
CA THR A 44 -14.64 -5.14 1.91
C THR A 44 -14.13 -6.39 1.19
N LEU A 45 -13.17 -6.25 0.27
CA LEU A 45 -12.57 -7.38 -0.46
C LEU A 45 -11.86 -8.33 0.52
N LEU A 46 -11.11 -7.77 1.48
CA LEU A 46 -10.45 -8.53 2.54
C LEU A 46 -11.46 -9.35 3.37
N ARG A 47 -12.58 -8.72 3.77
CA ARG A 47 -13.65 -9.38 4.54
C ARG A 47 -14.39 -10.44 3.73
N CYS A 48 -14.53 -10.27 2.42
CA CYS A 48 -15.05 -11.31 1.54
C CYS A 48 -14.14 -12.55 1.53
N LEU A 49 -12.81 -12.37 1.47
CA LEU A 49 -11.85 -13.47 1.59
C LEU A 49 -11.93 -14.16 2.95
N ALA A 50 -12.03 -13.37 4.04
CA ALA A 50 -12.17 -13.91 5.40
C ALA A 50 -13.52 -14.63 5.63
N GLY A 51 -14.52 -14.44 4.75
CA GLY A 51 -15.89 -14.95 4.91
C GLY A 51 -16.73 -14.17 5.93
N LEU A 52 -16.24 -12.99 6.33
CA LEU A 52 -16.98 -12.07 7.20
C LEU A 52 -18.02 -11.25 6.43
N GLU A 53 -17.86 -11.15 5.12
CA GLU A 53 -18.81 -10.59 4.18
C GLU A 53 -19.09 -11.59 3.05
N THR A 54 -20.33 -11.67 2.62
CA THR A 54 -20.72 -12.48 1.45
C THR A 54 -20.49 -11.67 0.18
N VAL A 55 -20.02 -12.29 -0.88
CA VAL A 55 -20.00 -11.68 -2.22
C VAL A 55 -21.41 -11.62 -2.81
N THR A 56 -21.70 -10.61 -3.64
CA THR A 56 -22.95 -10.54 -4.39
C THR A 56 -22.90 -11.47 -5.60
N SER A 57 -21.76 -11.54 -6.27
CA SER A 57 -21.46 -12.50 -7.35
C SER A 57 -19.96 -12.75 -7.45
N GLY A 58 -19.57 -13.74 -8.25
CA GLY A 58 -18.19 -14.16 -8.41
C GLY A 58 -17.79 -15.27 -7.44
N LYS A 59 -16.52 -15.67 -7.49
CA LYS A 59 -15.99 -16.79 -6.70
C LYS A 59 -14.64 -16.45 -6.09
N VAL A 60 -14.40 -16.98 -4.88
CA VAL A 60 -13.13 -16.88 -4.16
C VAL A 60 -12.54 -18.27 -4.00
N TYR A 61 -11.28 -18.41 -4.41
CA TYR A 61 -10.56 -19.68 -4.28
C TYR A 61 -9.35 -19.53 -3.37
N LEU A 62 -9.08 -20.57 -2.59
CA LEU A 62 -7.88 -20.73 -1.80
C LEU A 62 -7.34 -22.14 -2.02
N ASP A 63 -6.09 -22.24 -2.51
CA ASP A 63 -5.43 -23.53 -2.78
C ASP A 63 -6.33 -24.41 -3.70
N ASP A 64 -6.78 -23.81 -4.83
CA ASP A 64 -7.70 -24.36 -5.84
C ASP A 64 -9.09 -24.78 -5.32
N LYS A 65 -9.40 -24.54 -4.06
CA LYS A 65 -10.71 -24.84 -3.46
C LYS A 65 -11.60 -23.60 -3.49
N ASP A 66 -12.83 -23.75 -3.98
CA ASP A 66 -13.86 -22.72 -3.88
C ASP A 66 -14.25 -22.54 -2.39
N ILE A 67 -13.93 -21.36 -1.84
CA ILE A 67 -14.25 -21.00 -0.45
C ILE A 67 -15.34 -19.92 -0.35
N THR A 68 -15.99 -19.59 -1.45
CA THR A 68 -16.97 -18.50 -1.55
C THR A 68 -18.00 -18.57 -0.42
N ASN A 69 -18.57 -19.74 -0.18
CA ASN A 69 -19.63 -19.97 0.82
C ASN A 69 -19.14 -20.75 2.06
N VAL A 70 -17.83 -20.93 2.23
CA VAL A 70 -17.26 -21.61 3.39
C VAL A 70 -17.32 -20.66 4.62
N ASN A 71 -17.70 -21.19 5.78
CA ASN A 71 -17.73 -20.40 7.01
C ASN A 71 -16.36 -19.85 7.38
N PRO A 72 -16.25 -18.64 8.00
CA PRO A 72 -14.97 -18.04 8.37
C PRO A 72 -14.04 -18.96 9.18
N LYS A 73 -14.60 -19.71 10.14
CA LYS A 73 -13.87 -20.64 11.02
C LYS A 73 -13.19 -21.80 10.27
N ASP A 74 -13.69 -22.15 9.07
CA ASP A 74 -13.26 -23.30 8.29
C ASP A 74 -12.35 -22.89 7.10
N ARG A 75 -12.06 -21.58 6.94
CA ARG A 75 -11.20 -21.05 5.86
C ARG A 75 -9.71 -21.12 6.16
N ASP A 76 -9.34 -21.38 7.39
CA ASP A 76 -7.94 -21.44 7.86
C ASP A 76 -7.16 -20.13 7.61
N ILE A 77 -7.83 -19.01 7.86
CA ILE A 77 -7.34 -17.64 7.65
C ILE A 77 -7.13 -16.97 9.01
N GLY A 78 -5.95 -16.37 9.21
CA GLY A 78 -5.67 -15.47 10.33
C GLY A 78 -5.95 -14.03 9.94
N MET A 79 -6.52 -13.23 10.85
CA MET A 79 -6.81 -11.83 10.57
C MET A 79 -6.39 -10.92 11.73
N VAL A 80 -5.75 -9.80 11.39
CA VAL A 80 -5.46 -8.67 12.27
C VAL A 80 -6.33 -7.50 11.82
N PHE A 81 -7.17 -7.00 12.73
CA PHE A 81 -8.06 -5.88 12.47
C PHE A 81 -7.38 -4.54 12.80
N GLN A 82 -7.86 -3.46 12.23
CA GLN A 82 -7.35 -2.09 12.40
C GLN A 82 -7.19 -1.67 13.88
N GLN A 83 -8.09 -2.09 14.76
CA GLN A 83 -8.05 -1.79 16.20
C GLN A 83 -7.38 -2.92 17.04
N TYR A 84 -6.59 -3.79 16.39
CA TYR A 84 -5.94 -4.99 16.99
C TYR A 84 -6.88 -5.98 17.65
N SER A 85 -8.02 -5.54 18.19
CA SER A 85 -9.13 -6.33 18.78
C SER A 85 -8.64 -7.40 19.80
N LEU A 86 -7.63 -7.06 20.61
CA LEU A 86 -7.19 -7.93 21.71
C LEU A 86 -8.30 -8.05 22.76
N PHE A 87 -8.42 -9.22 23.36
CA PHE A 87 -9.32 -9.44 24.50
C PHE A 87 -8.77 -8.71 25.73
N PRO A 88 -9.42 -7.65 26.22
CA PRO A 88 -8.86 -6.78 27.27
C PRO A 88 -8.66 -7.48 28.60
N ASN A 89 -9.46 -8.52 28.87
CA ASN A 89 -9.45 -9.30 30.11
C ASN A 89 -8.50 -10.51 30.05
N MET A 90 -7.69 -10.60 29.00
CA MET A 90 -6.71 -11.68 28.79
C MET A 90 -5.32 -11.12 28.70
N THR A 91 -4.32 -11.83 29.26
CA THR A 91 -2.91 -11.51 29.07
C THR A 91 -2.48 -11.76 27.61
N VAL A 92 -1.28 -11.34 27.21
CA VAL A 92 -0.68 -11.65 25.90
C VAL A 92 -0.71 -13.16 25.63
N GLU A 93 -0.20 -13.96 26.56
CA GLU A 93 -0.20 -15.43 26.49
C GLU A 93 -1.63 -15.98 26.27
N GLN A 94 -2.61 -15.48 26.99
CA GLN A 94 -4.00 -15.93 26.88
C GLN A 94 -4.65 -15.52 25.56
N ASN A 95 -4.37 -14.30 25.09
CA ASN A 95 -4.81 -13.82 23.78
C ASN A 95 -4.25 -14.70 22.66
N VAL A 96 -2.95 -14.96 22.67
CA VAL A 96 -2.29 -15.80 21.68
C VAL A 96 -2.81 -17.23 21.72
N ALA A 97 -2.96 -17.81 22.92
CA ALA A 97 -3.47 -19.17 23.10
C ALA A 97 -4.91 -19.37 22.65
N PHE A 98 -5.69 -18.30 22.50
CA PHE A 98 -7.15 -18.38 22.33
C PHE A 98 -7.56 -19.23 21.11
N GLY A 99 -6.98 -18.97 19.95
CA GLY A 99 -7.30 -19.71 18.71
C GLY A 99 -6.99 -21.21 18.82
N LEU A 100 -5.84 -21.56 19.45
CA LEU A 100 -5.47 -22.96 19.66
C LEU A 100 -6.43 -23.69 20.61
N LYS A 101 -6.91 -22.99 21.66
CA LYS A 101 -7.93 -23.54 22.56
C LYS A 101 -9.25 -23.80 21.85
N MET A 102 -9.67 -22.88 20.96
CA MET A 102 -10.88 -23.07 20.14
C MET A 102 -10.75 -24.25 19.17
N LYS A 103 -9.54 -24.48 18.60
CA LYS A 103 -9.21 -25.66 17.78
C LYS A 103 -9.00 -26.94 18.63
N LYS A 104 -9.19 -26.89 19.95
CA LYS A 104 -9.05 -28.02 20.93
C LYS A 104 -7.68 -28.69 20.85
N VAL A 105 -6.61 -27.90 20.62
CA VAL A 105 -5.23 -28.39 20.64
C VAL A 105 -4.84 -28.81 22.06
N GLU A 106 -4.00 -29.83 22.20
CA GLU A 106 -3.50 -30.35 23.48
C GLU A 106 -2.77 -29.25 24.27
N LYS A 107 -3.00 -29.18 25.58
CA LYS A 107 -2.50 -28.12 26.45
C LYS A 107 -0.98 -27.97 26.44
N SER A 108 -0.24 -29.07 26.39
CA SER A 108 1.23 -29.09 26.30
C SER A 108 1.71 -28.43 25.00
N LYS A 109 1.08 -28.72 23.88
CA LYS A 109 1.37 -28.13 22.56
C LYS A 109 0.99 -26.65 22.48
N ILE A 110 -0.11 -26.24 23.17
CA ILE A 110 -0.47 -24.81 23.28
C ILE A 110 0.65 -24.03 23.96
N GLN A 111 1.17 -24.52 25.08
CA GLN A 111 2.21 -23.81 25.82
C GLN A 111 3.50 -23.63 25.00
N SER A 112 3.96 -24.66 24.31
CA SER A 112 5.15 -24.58 23.47
C SER A 112 4.98 -23.64 22.29
N LYS A 113 3.86 -23.75 21.53
CA LYS A 113 3.59 -22.89 20.37
C LYS A 113 3.41 -21.41 20.77
N VAL A 114 2.71 -21.15 21.87
CA VAL A 114 2.52 -19.77 22.36
C VAL A 114 3.86 -19.18 22.77
N LYS A 115 4.71 -19.90 23.49
CA LYS A 115 6.04 -19.42 23.86
C LYS A 115 6.88 -19.10 22.63
N GLU A 116 6.94 -20.01 21.66
CA GLU A 116 7.68 -19.84 20.41
C GLU A 116 7.24 -18.58 19.67
N ILE A 117 5.94 -18.42 19.39
CA ILE A 117 5.42 -17.29 18.62
C ILE A 117 5.57 -15.96 19.38
N VAL A 118 5.42 -15.96 20.70
CA VAL A 118 5.59 -14.74 21.51
C VAL A 118 7.06 -14.30 21.50
N GLU A 119 8.03 -15.22 21.46
CA GLU A 119 9.44 -14.90 21.27
C GLU A 119 9.71 -14.35 19.85
N VAL A 120 9.16 -14.97 18.80
CA VAL A 120 9.29 -14.51 17.41
C VAL A 120 8.84 -13.06 17.24
N VAL A 121 7.75 -12.64 17.91
CA VAL A 121 7.26 -11.25 17.87
C VAL A 121 7.90 -10.34 18.91
N GLY A 122 8.94 -10.79 19.64
CA GLY A 122 9.68 -9.99 20.61
C GLY A 122 8.86 -9.57 21.84
N LEU A 123 7.95 -10.41 22.32
CA LEU A 123 7.10 -10.15 23.50
C LEU A 123 7.32 -11.13 24.65
N GLY A 124 8.41 -11.89 24.67
CA GLY A 124 8.71 -12.90 25.71
C GLY A 124 8.54 -12.40 27.13
N GLU A 125 9.13 -11.25 27.46
CA GLU A 125 9.04 -10.61 28.79
C GLU A 125 7.63 -10.06 29.10
N LYS A 126 6.76 -9.92 28.10
CA LYS A 126 5.42 -9.32 28.21
C LYS A 126 4.28 -10.33 28.25
N MET A 127 4.57 -11.64 28.28
CA MET A 127 3.55 -12.71 28.22
C MET A 127 2.42 -12.57 29.23
N LYS A 128 2.75 -12.09 30.43
CA LYS A 128 1.80 -11.94 31.55
C LYS A 128 1.09 -10.58 31.58
N HIS A 129 1.42 -9.64 30.67
CA HIS A 129 0.81 -8.31 30.64
C HIS A 129 -0.54 -8.35 29.95
N TYR A 130 -1.44 -7.47 30.42
CA TYR A 130 -2.73 -7.21 29.77
C TYR A 130 -2.59 -6.17 28.65
N PRO A 131 -3.51 -6.10 27.69
CA PRO A 131 -3.45 -5.10 26.60
C PRO A 131 -3.28 -3.65 27.10
N SER A 132 -3.93 -3.28 28.20
CA SER A 132 -3.84 -1.93 28.80
C SER A 132 -2.42 -1.57 29.33
N GLN A 133 -1.54 -2.55 29.47
CA GLN A 133 -0.17 -2.39 29.95
C GLN A 133 0.85 -2.38 28.81
N LEU A 134 0.38 -2.43 27.56
CA LEU A 134 1.19 -2.53 26.35
C LEU A 134 1.13 -1.21 25.55
N SER A 135 2.24 -0.84 24.91
CA SER A 135 2.22 0.20 23.89
C SER A 135 1.43 -0.26 22.65
N GLY A 136 1.02 0.67 21.78
CA GLY A 136 0.31 0.35 20.54
C GLY A 136 1.04 -0.68 19.68
N GLY A 137 2.36 -0.52 19.48
CA GLY A 137 3.17 -1.50 18.73
C GLY A 137 3.28 -2.86 19.43
N GLN A 138 3.29 -2.91 20.77
CA GLN A 138 3.24 -4.17 21.52
C GLN A 138 1.87 -4.85 21.38
N GLN A 139 0.78 -4.09 21.39
CA GLN A 139 -0.56 -4.61 21.17
C GLN A 139 -0.68 -5.18 19.75
N GLN A 140 -0.14 -4.50 18.75
CA GLN A 140 -0.13 -4.97 17.37
C GLN A 140 0.65 -6.28 17.25
N ARG A 141 1.86 -6.37 17.82
CA ARG A 141 2.65 -7.61 17.81
C ARG A 141 1.93 -8.76 18.53
N ALA A 142 1.21 -8.48 19.61
CA ALA A 142 0.37 -9.47 20.27
C ALA A 142 -0.81 -9.93 19.41
N ALA A 143 -1.45 -9.02 18.67
CA ALA A 143 -2.52 -9.35 17.72
C ALA A 143 -1.98 -10.17 16.53
N LEU A 144 -0.79 -9.83 16.03
CA LEU A 144 -0.10 -10.61 15.00
C LEU A 144 0.21 -12.03 15.51
N ALA A 145 0.81 -12.17 16.71
CA ALA A 145 1.09 -13.46 17.34
C ALA A 145 -0.18 -14.32 17.47
N ARG A 146 -1.30 -13.72 17.90
CA ARG A 146 -2.60 -14.41 17.98
C ARG A 146 -3.09 -14.89 16.62
N ALA A 147 -2.87 -14.13 15.56
CA ALA A 147 -3.30 -14.50 14.23
C ALA A 147 -2.45 -15.64 13.63
N ILE A 148 -1.14 -15.64 13.87
CA ILE A 148 -0.21 -16.61 13.26
C ILE A 148 -0.01 -17.91 14.05
N VAL A 149 -0.27 -17.92 15.37
CA VAL A 149 -0.03 -19.10 16.23
C VAL A 149 -0.83 -20.35 15.80
N THR A 150 -1.94 -20.12 15.10
CA THR A 150 -2.79 -21.20 14.57
C THR A 150 -2.27 -21.75 13.24
N GLU A 151 -1.11 -21.26 12.75
CA GLU A 151 -0.48 -21.61 11.47
C GLU A 151 -1.47 -21.50 10.30
N PRO A 152 -2.07 -20.29 10.10
CA PRO A 152 -3.07 -20.12 9.07
C PRO A 152 -2.45 -20.23 7.68
N LYS A 153 -3.25 -20.64 6.68
CA LYS A 153 -2.84 -20.65 5.28
C LYS A 153 -2.59 -19.25 4.73
N VAL A 154 -3.37 -18.27 5.21
CA VAL A 154 -3.33 -16.87 4.79
C VAL A 154 -3.44 -15.96 5.98
N LEU A 155 -2.64 -14.88 5.98
CA LEU A 155 -2.70 -13.80 6.95
C LEU A 155 -3.31 -12.55 6.31
N LEU A 156 -4.36 -12.01 6.90
CA LEU A 156 -5.01 -10.78 6.48
C LEU A 156 -4.71 -9.66 7.48
N LEU A 157 -4.26 -8.52 6.98
CA LEU A 157 -3.86 -7.36 7.77
C LEU A 157 -4.67 -6.15 7.30
N ASP A 158 -5.73 -5.77 8.04
CA ASP A 158 -6.63 -4.66 7.71
C ASP A 158 -6.16 -3.36 8.37
N GLU A 159 -5.42 -2.52 7.65
CA GLU A 159 -4.81 -1.25 8.11
C GLU A 159 -4.09 -1.37 9.47
N PRO A 160 -3.20 -2.35 9.66
CA PRO A 160 -2.67 -2.67 10.99
C PRO A 160 -1.76 -1.58 11.57
N LEU A 161 -1.26 -0.64 10.75
CA LEU A 161 -0.30 0.39 11.14
C LEU A 161 -0.92 1.79 11.28
N SER A 162 -2.22 1.95 10.98
CA SER A 162 -2.88 3.26 10.89
C SER A 162 -2.91 4.05 12.22
N ALA A 163 -2.91 3.35 13.36
CA ALA A 163 -2.96 3.96 14.68
C ALA A 163 -1.58 4.12 15.37
N ILE A 164 -0.48 3.97 14.60
CA ILE A 164 0.90 3.95 15.13
C ILE A 164 1.65 5.21 14.70
N ASP A 165 2.46 5.76 15.60
CA ASP A 165 3.34 6.88 15.29
C ASP A 165 4.37 6.54 14.20
N ALA A 166 4.85 7.57 13.48
CA ALA A 166 5.68 7.39 12.29
C ALA A 166 7.03 6.66 12.57
N LEU A 167 7.67 6.92 13.72
CA LEU A 167 8.94 6.28 14.05
C LEU A 167 8.78 4.78 14.31
N LEU A 168 7.76 4.42 15.07
CA LEU A 168 7.48 3.03 15.38
C LEU A 168 6.91 2.29 14.17
N ARG A 169 6.16 2.97 13.29
CA ARG A 169 5.57 2.39 12.08
C ARG A 169 6.62 1.75 11.18
N HIS A 170 7.70 2.47 10.86
CA HIS A 170 8.76 1.95 10.00
C HIS A 170 9.42 0.68 10.57
N SER A 171 9.72 0.65 11.86
CA SER A 171 10.29 -0.54 12.50
C SER A 171 9.33 -1.73 12.45
N LEU A 172 8.02 -1.49 12.61
CA LEU A 172 7.00 -2.55 12.56
C LEU A 172 6.75 -3.08 11.14
N GLN A 173 6.88 -2.24 10.11
CA GLN A 173 6.84 -2.69 8.71
C GLN A 173 7.93 -3.75 8.47
N ILE A 174 9.17 -3.42 8.84
CA ILE A 174 10.31 -4.33 8.70
C ILE A 174 10.08 -5.63 9.49
N GLU A 175 9.57 -5.52 10.72
CA GLU A 175 9.27 -6.66 11.59
C GLU A 175 8.19 -7.58 11.02
N ILE A 176 7.06 -7.03 10.58
CA ILE A 176 5.97 -7.79 9.96
C ILE A 176 6.48 -8.50 8.71
N ARG A 177 7.26 -7.80 7.87
CA ARG A 177 7.83 -8.40 6.65
C ARG A 177 8.81 -9.52 6.96
N ARG A 178 9.66 -9.34 7.98
CA ARG A 178 10.58 -10.38 8.47
C ARG A 178 9.81 -11.62 8.90
N ILE A 179 8.82 -11.47 9.76
CA ILE A 179 8.00 -12.58 10.27
C ILE A 179 7.28 -13.30 9.13
N GLN A 180 6.69 -12.55 8.19
CA GLN A 180 6.00 -13.11 7.04
C GLN A 180 6.94 -13.98 6.17
N LYS A 181 8.16 -13.51 5.92
CA LYS A 181 9.18 -14.26 5.17
C LYS A 181 9.70 -15.47 5.92
N GLU A 182 10.03 -15.30 7.21
CA GLU A 182 10.56 -16.36 8.05
C GLU A 182 9.60 -17.55 8.18
N LEU A 183 8.31 -17.24 8.31
CA LEU A 183 7.26 -18.27 8.40
C LEU A 183 6.69 -18.66 7.02
N ASN A 184 7.14 -18.03 5.93
CA ASN A 184 6.66 -18.26 4.56
C ASN A 184 5.13 -18.20 4.43
N ILE A 185 4.48 -17.25 5.11
CA ILE A 185 3.02 -17.09 5.12
C ILE A 185 2.59 -16.25 3.92
N THR A 186 1.54 -16.68 3.19
CA THR A 186 0.86 -15.83 2.20
C THR A 186 0.09 -14.74 2.93
N ALA A 187 0.30 -13.48 2.59
CA ALA A 187 -0.33 -12.36 3.29
C ALA A 187 -0.99 -11.34 2.35
N ILE A 188 -2.14 -10.81 2.77
CA ILE A 188 -2.77 -9.65 2.14
C ILE A 188 -2.79 -8.51 3.16
N PHE A 189 -2.16 -7.41 2.78
CA PHE A 189 -2.04 -6.19 3.57
C PHE A 189 -2.94 -5.10 2.96
N VAL A 190 -3.72 -4.44 3.77
CA VAL A 190 -4.55 -3.30 3.35
C VAL A 190 -3.98 -2.03 3.93
N THR A 191 -3.78 -1.02 3.08
CA THR A 191 -3.37 0.31 3.52
C THR A 191 -3.86 1.38 2.54
N HIS A 192 -3.86 2.62 2.98
CA HIS A 192 -3.97 3.82 2.14
C HIS A 192 -2.64 4.59 2.06
N ASP A 193 -1.62 4.13 2.78
CA ASP A 193 -0.28 4.71 2.82
C ASP A 193 0.59 4.08 1.72
N GLN A 194 1.17 4.94 0.87
CA GLN A 194 1.98 4.51 -0.27
C GLN A 194 3.33 3.96 0.18
N ASP A 195 3.94 4.58 1.19
CA ASP A 195 5.26 4.16 1.70
C ASP A 195 5.16 2.77 2.30
N GLU A 196 4.07 2.47 3.05
CA GLU A 196 3.81 1.13 3.55
C GLU A 196 3.73 0.11 2.41
N ALA A 197 2.94 0.41 1.38
CA ALA A 197 2.78 -0.49 0.24
C ALA A 197 4.10 -0.71 -0.52
N MET A 198 4.87 0.36 -0.75
CA MET A 198 6.14 0.29 -1.48
C MET A 198 7.21 -0.52 -0.75
N VAL A 199 7.28 -0.41 0.59
CA VAL A 199 8.30 -1.08 1.41
C VAL A 199 7.98 -2.56 1.64
N MET A 200 6.69 -2.90 1.81
CA MET A 200 6.30 -4.22 2.29
C MET A 200 5.99 -5.24 1.21
N SER A 201 5.54 -4.79 0.03
CA SER A 201 4.85 -5.67 -0.92
C SER A 201 5.77 -6.38 -1.91
N ASP A 202 5.40 -7.59 -2.29
CA ASP A 202 5.90 -8.24 -3.51
C ASP A 202 5.11 -7.74 -4.73
N VAL A 203 3.78 -7.53 -4.56
CA VAL A 203 2.88 -6.98 -5.57
C VAL A 203 1.90 -6.01 -4.88
N ILE A 204 1.63 -4.88 -5.54
CA ILE A 204 0.60 -3.93 -5.13
C ILE A 204 -0.56 -4.00 -6.12
N HIS A 205 -1.77 -4.17 -5.59
CA HIS A 205 -3.02 -4.01 -6.33
C HIS A 205 -3.61 -2.64 -5.98
N LEU A 206 -3.48 -1.70 -6.91
CA LEU A 206 -4.03 -0.35 -6.75
C LEU A 206 -5.53 -0.38 -7.01
N MET A 207 -6.32 -0.02 -6.01
CA MET A 207 -7.78 0.01 -6.07
C MET A 207 -8.32 1.43 -6.17
N TYR A 208 -9.29 1.64 -7.06
CA TYR A 208 -10.01 2.89 -7.18
C TYR A 208 -11.47 2.66 -7.55
N LYS A 209 -12.40 3.30 -6.82
CA LYS A 209 -13.85 3.26 -7.08
C LYS A 209 -14.43 1.84 -7.28
N GLY A 210 -13.90 0.88 -6.53
CA GLY A 210 -14.38 -0.51 -6.58
C GLY A 210 -13.73 -1.39 -7.66
N ASN A 211 -12.73 -0.91 -8.39
CA ASN A 211 -11.99 -1.64 -9.42
C ASN A 211 -10.51 -1.78 -9.05
N ILE A 212 -9.81 -2.73 -9.69
CA ILE A 212 -8.35 -2.76 -9.73
C ILE A 212 -7.89 -1.90 -10.90
N GLU A 213 -7.20 -0.81 -10.62
CA GLU A 213 -6.64 0.09 -11.64
C GLU A 213 -5.37 -0.49 -12.26
N GLN A 214 -4.49 -0.99 -11.41
CA GLN A 214 -3.23 -1.57 -11.84
C GLN A 214 -2.72 -2.57 -10.78
N SER A 215 -2.10 -3.63 -11.25
CA SER A 215 -1.39 -4.61 -10.40
C SER A 215 0.04 -4.73 -10.90
N ALA A 216 1.02 -4.48 -10.04
CA ALA A 216 2.43 -4.57 -10.39
C ALA A 216 3.32 -4.68 -9.13
N PRO A 217 4.58 -5.14 -9.27
CA PRO A 217 5.59 -4.92 -8.25
C PRO A 217 5.77 -3.42 -7.92
N PRO A 218 6.18 -3.05 -6.68
CA PRO A 218 6.29 -1.67 -6.25
C PRO A 218 7.03 -0.76 -7.23
N THR A 219 8.24 -1.11 -7.61
CA THR A 219 9.06 -0.32 -8.53
C THR A 219 8.36 -0.09 -9.88
N GLN A 220 7.73 -1.13 -10.44
CA GLN A 220 7.03 -1.01 -11.71
C GLN A 220 5.78 -0.14 -11.59
N LEU A 221 5.03 -0.25 -10.48
CA LEU A 221 3.86 0.59 -10.24
C LEU A 221 4.26 2.07 -10.15
N TYR A 222 5.40 2.37 -9.51
CA TYR A 222 5.94 3.71 -9.38
C TYR A 222 6.48 4.27 -10.70
N THR A 223 7.23 3.47 -11.49
CA THR A 223 7.91 3.95 -12.69
C THR A 223 7.09 3.85 -13.98
N GLN A 224 6.03 3.03 -14.00
CA GLN A 224 5.21 2.73 -15.17
C GLN A 224 3.70 2.76 -14.84
N PRO A 225 3.17 3.90 -14.35
CA PRO A 225 1.74 4.03 -14.13
C PRO A 225 0.99 3.91 -15.46
N LYS A 226 -0.16 3.19 -15.45
CA LYS A 226 -0.97 2.93 -16.64
C LYS A 226 -2.16 3.88 -16.79
N THR A 227 -2.49 4.63 -15.74
CA THR A 227 -3.63 5.56 -15.72
C THR A 227 -3.24 6.87 -15.07
N LYS A 228 -3.97 7.93 -15.38
CA LYS A 228 -3.82 9.24 -14.71
C LYS A 228 -3.95 9.12 -13.20
N PHE A 229 -4.87 8.27 -12.73
CA PHE A 229 -5.05 8.03 -11.31
C PHE A 229 -3.80 7.38 -10.69
N ALA A 230 -3.25 6.34 -11.33
CA ALA A 230 -2.05 5.67 -10.84
C ALA A 230 -0.85 6.65 -10.78
N ALA A 231 -0.63 7.43 -11.85
CA ALA A 231 0.44 8.43 -11.90
C ALA A 231 0.32 9.48 -10.77
N THR A 232 -0.88 10.04 -10.59
CA THR A 232 -1.12 11.07 -9.58
C THR A 232 -1.07 10.51 -8.16
N PHE A 233 -1.64 9.31 -7.94
CA PHE A 233 -1.76 8.73 -6.61
C PHE A 233 -0.44 8.14 -6.11
N ILE A 234 0.34 7.44 -6.95
CA ILE A 234 1.56 6.73 -6.49
C ILE A 234 2.81 7.62 -6.55
N GLY A 235 3.04 8.34 -7.63
CA GLY A 235 4.31 9.03 -7.86
C GLY A 235 4.21 10.56 -7.81
N HIS A 236 3.06 11.12 -7.44
CA HIS A 236 2.82 12.58 -7.51
C HIS A 236 3.28 13.20 -8.84
N TYR A 237 3.11 12.45 -9.94
CA TYR A 237 3.51 12.90 -11.27
C TYR A 237 2.87 14.23 -11.64
N ASN A 238 3.60 15.05 -12.36
CA ASN A 238 3.02 16.08 -13.19
C ASN A 238 2.19 15.40 -14.27
N VAL A 239 0.87 15.59 -14.28
CA VAL A 239 -0.04 15.02 -15.29
C VAL A 239 -0.72 16.17 -16.00
N LEU A 240 -0.38 16.35 -17.29
CA LEU A 240 -0.90 17.41 -18.14
C LEU A 240 -1.75 16.81 -19.27
N ASP A 241 -2.89 17.43 -19.56
CA ASP A 241 -3.60 17.10 -20.81
C ASP A 241 -2.85 17.65 -22.03
N ALA A 242 -3.22 17.17 -23.23
CA ALA A 242 -2.52 17.53 -24.46
C ALA A 242 -2.49 19.06 -24.71
N ASN A 243 -3.54 19.80 -24.32
CA ASN A 243 -3.61 21.24 -24.49
C ASN A 243 -2.70 21.98 -23.52
N GLN A 244 -2.73 21.57 -22.24
CA GLN A 244 -1.82 22.09 -21.22
C GLN A 244 -0.36 21.85 -21.61
N PHE A 245 -0.05 20.61 -22.04
CA PHE A 245 1.32 20.25 -22.43
C PHE A 245 1.81 21.06 -23.64
N LYS A 246 0.99 21.19 -24.68
CA LYS A 246 1.32 22.03 -25.85
C LYS A 246 1.54 23.49 -25.45
N LYS A 247 0.78 24.01 -24.49
CA LYS A 247 0.88 25.39 -24.02
C LYS A 247 2.22 25.66 -23.33
N VAL A 248 2.71 24.72 -22.51
CA VAL A 248 3.92 24.90 -21.69
C VAL A 248 5.19 24.49 -22.42
N SER A 249 5.15 23.50 -23.31
CA SER A 249 6.32 22.99 -24.05
C SER A 249 6.43 23.49 -25.50
N GLY A 250 5.34 24.00 -26.06
CA GLY A 250 5.23 24.32 -27.49
C GLY A 250 5.07 23.11 -28.42
N GLU A 251 5.17 21.88 -27.91
CA GLU A 251 5.09 20.64 -28.69
C GLU A 251 3.74 19.95 -28.50
N ALA A 252 3.19 19.35 -29.56
CA ALA A 252 1.99 18.54 -29.50
C ALA A 252 2.33 17.07 -29.18
N ILE A 253 1.41 16.38 -28.50
CA ILE A 253 1.48 14.93 -28.22
C ILE A 253 0.26 14.24 -28.84
N ASP A 254 0.43 12.96 -29.23
CA ASP A 254 -0.64 12.15 -29.83
C ASP A 254 -1.49 11.37 -28.79
N SER A 255 -1.29 11.61 -27.49
CA SER A 255 -2.04 11.00 -26.39
C SER A 255 -2.96 12.01 -25.72
N GLU A 256 -3.92 11.51 -24.91
CA GLU A 256 -4.81 12.39 -24.13
C GLU A 256 -4.06 13.21 -23.08
N SER A 257 -2.97 12.67 -22.55
CA SER A 257 -2.14 13.32 -21.52
C SER A 257 -0.74 12.76 -21.51
N VAL A 258 0.16 13.52 -20.87
CA VAL A 258 1.51 13.12 -20.55
C VAL A 258 1.73 13.20 -19.05
N ALA A 259 2.50 12.26 -18.52
CA ALA A 259 2.90 12.24 -17.13
C ALA A 259 4.42 12.15 -17.01
N PHE A 260 5.01 12.93 -16.11
CA PHE A 260 6.44 12.87 -15.79
C PHE A 260 6.66 13.22 -14.32
N ARG A 261 7.68 12.59 -13.72
CA ARG A 261 7.95 12.71 -12.29
C ARG A 261 8.63 14.06 -11.96
N PRO A 262 8.35 14.68 -10.80
CA PRO A 262 9.00 15.91 -10.39
C PRO A 262 10.54 15.84 -10.34
N GLU A 263 11.08 14.69 -9.93
CA GLU A 263 12.53 14.48 -9.77
C GLU A 263 13.30 14.30 -11.09
N VAL A 264 12.61 14.06 -12.21
CA VAL A 264 13.28 13.97 -13.53
C VAL A 264 13.32 15.30 -14.27
N VAL A 265 12.65 16.34 -13.73
CA VAL A 265 12.62 17.67 -14.31
C VAL A 265 13.89 18.42 -13.91
N ALA A 266 14.75 18.72 -14.88
CA ALA A 266 15.89 19.61 -14.67
C ALA A 266 15.42 21.06 -14.57
N ILE A 267 16.00 21.85 -13.66
CA ILE A 267 15.71 23.26 -13.45
C ILE A 267 16.98 24.09 -13.49
N SER A 268 16.95 25.30 -14.07
CA SER A 268 18.07 26.21 -14.20
C SER A 268 17.63 27.67 -14.27
N ASP A 269 18.48 28.60 -13.81
CA ASP A 269 18.36 30.05 -13.98
C ASP A 269 18.66 30.52 -15.41
N LYS A 270 19.25 29.63 -16.24
CA LYS A 270 19.65 29.91 -17.64
C LYS A 270 18.94 28.96 -18.58
N PRO A 271 18.72 29.37 -19.85
CA PRO A 271 18.18 28.50 -20.87
C PRO A 271 18.94 27.17 -20.95
N ILE A 272 18.17 26.07 -20.95
CA ILE A 272 18.71 24.72 -21.05
C ILE A 272 18.72 24.33 -22.52
N GLU A 273 19.91 24.02 -23.07
CA GLU A 273 20.06 23.45 -24.40
C GLU A 273 20.35 21.94 -24.27
N LYS A 274 19.31 21.12 -24.40
CA LYS A 274 19.41 19.65 -24.36
C LYS A 274 18.62 19.05 -25.51
N GLU A 275 19.26 18.18 -26.28
CA GLU A 275 18.58 17.36 -27.28
C GLU A 275 17.65 16.34 -26.61
N ASN A 276 16.61 15.93 -27.31
CA ASN A 276 15.60 14.94 -26.85
C ASN A 276 14.90 15.31 -25.54
N CYS A 277 14.69 16.61 -25.28
CA CYS A 277 13.99 17.12 -24.13
C CYS A 277 12.82 18.00 -24.53
N TYR A 278 11.76 17.98 -23.73
CA TYR A 278 10.75 19.03 -23.73
C TYR A 278 11.27 20.18 -22.86
N LEU A 279 11.22 21.38 -23.41
CA LEU A 279 11.72 22.60 -22.75
C LEU A 279 10.52 23.47 -22.34
N MET A 280 10.57 24.00 -21.13
CA MET A 280 9.51 24.87 -20.58
C MET A 280 10.16 26.06 -19.89
N ARG A 281 9.44 27.17 -19.79
CA ARG A 281 9.84 28.35 -19.04
C ARG A 281 8.74 28.72 -18.07
N GLY A 282 9.12 29.05 -16.85
CA GLY A 282 8.15 29.43 -15.83
C GLY A 282 8.72 30.35 -14.77
N THR A 283 7.92 30.61 -13.77
CA THR A 283 8.25 31.43 -12.61
C THR A 283 8.03 30.61 -11.36
N ILE A 284 8.96 30.67 -10.40
CA ILE A 284 8.82 30.01 -9.10
C ILE A 284 7.63 30.63 -8.36
N GLY A 285 6.61 29.81 -8.12
CA GLY A 285 5.43 30.21 -7.36
C GLY A 285 5.53 29.86 -5.87
N VAL A 286 6.09 28.69 -5.57
CA VAL A 286 6.23 28.18 -4.20
C VAL A 286 7.49 27.30 -4.10
N SER A 287 8.13 27.33 -2.92
CA SER A 287 9.27 26.50 -2.56
C SER A 287 8.99 25.82 -1.23
N LEU A 288 8.93 24.48 -1.21
CA LEU A 288 8.55 23.68 -0.05
C LEU A 288 9.65 22.66 0.27
N PRO A 289 10.31 22.76 1.45
CA PRO A 289 11.22 21.72 1.90
C PRO A 289 10.44 20.45 2.27
N HIS A 290 10.90 19.31 1.75
CA HIS A 290 10.31 18.01 2.01
C HIS A 290 11.40 16.95 2.25
N GLY A 291 11.74 16.77 3.52
CA GLY A 291 12.85 15.89 3.91
C GLY A 291 14.19 16.38 3.35
N ASN A 292 14.81 15.57 2.48
CA ASN A 292 16.08 15.86 1.83
C ASN A 292 15.92 16.49 0.44
N ILE A 293 14.71 16.78 0.01
CA ILE A 293 14.40 17.46 -1.25
C ILE A 293 13.76 18.82 -1.02
N LEU A 294 13.95 19.70 -2.01
CA LEU A 294 13.26 20.96 -2.12
C LEU A 294 12.32 20.87 -3.32
N ARG A 295 11.02 20.94 -3.06
CA ARG A 295 9.98 20.95 -4.09
C ARG A 295 9.64 22.36 -4.50
N TYR A 296 9.77 22.66 -5.79
CA TYR A 296 9.34 23.89 -6.40
C TYR A 296 8.03 23.67 -7.17
N GLY A 297 7.05 24.53 -6.94
CA GLY A 297 5.90 24.68 -7.84
C GLY A 297 6.20 25.79 -8.85
N VAL A 298 6.50 25.45 -10.08
CA VAL A 298 6.85 26.37 -11.15
C VAL A 298 5.63 26.66 -12.01
N MET A 299 5.23 27.92 -12.12
CA MET A 299 4.12 28.33 -12.95
C MET A 299 4.56 28.58 -14.38
N CYS A 300 4.21 27.68 -15.28
CA CYS A 300 4.49 27.75 -16.71
C CYS A 300 3.19 28.07 -17.46
N ASP A 301 3.03 29.26 -18.02
CA ASP A 301 1.83 29.69 -18.76
C ASP A 301 0.50 29.35 -18.10
N GLY A 302 0.43 29.48 -16.76
CA GLY A 302 -0.77 29.22 -15.97
C GLY A 302 -1.00 27.74 -15.63
N VAL A 303 -0.02 26.87 -15.92
CA VAL A 303 0.00 25.46 -15.49
C VAL A 303 1.15 25.30 -14.48
N GLN A 304 0.87 24.71 -13.34
CA GLN A 304 1.89 24.41 -12.35
C GLN A 304 2.62 23.10 -12.72
N ILE A 305 3.96 23.17 -12.70
CA ILE A 305 4.87 22.03 -12.82
C ILE A 305 5.63 21.89 -11.51
N ASP A 306 5.51 20.74 -10.87
CA ASP A 306 6.27 20.43 -9.67
C ASP A 306 7.65 19.89 -10.05
N VAL A 307 8.69 20.37 -9.38
CA VAL A 307 10.09 20.01 -9.60
C VAL A 307 10.75 19.68 -8.27
N ASP A 308 11.31 18.50 -8.14
CA ASP A 308 12.02 18.05 -6.94
C ASP A 308 13.54 18.10 -7.16
N VAL A 309 14.23 18.79 -6.26
CA VAL A 309 15.68 18.95 -6.30
C VAL A 309 16.27 18.52 -4.95
N LEU A 310 17.38 17.79 -4.96
CA LEU A 310 18.09 17.47 -3.72
C LEU A 310 18.69 18.74 -3.11
N PHE A 311 18.63 18.86 -1.79
CA PHE A 311 19.32 19.94 -1.08
C PHE A 311 20.82 19.87 -1.36
N GLY A 312 21.37 20.99 -1.89
CA GLY A 312 22.78 21.12 -2.22
C GLY A 312 23.14 20.95 -3.69
N ASP A 313 22.26 20.44 -4.54
CA ASP A 313 22.53 20.27 -5.97
C ASP A 313 22.44 21.59 -6.74
N VAL A 314 21.64 22.53 -6.26
CA VAL A 314 21.47 23.89 -6.81
C VAL A 314 21.37 24.93 -5.70
N ASN A 315 21.75 26.16 -6.02
CA ASN A 315 21.39 27.30 -5.17
C ASN A 315 19.88 27.42 -5.13
N PRO A 316 19.27 27.62 -3.94
CA PRO A 316 17.82 27.77 -3.83
C PRO A 316 17.32 28.94 -4.67
N PHE A 317 16.26 28.70 -5.45
CA PHE A 317 15.53 29.74 -6.19
C PHE A 317 14.55 30.45 -5.26
N GLU A 318 14.40 31.76 -5.46
CA GLU A 318 13.43 32.57 -4.73
C GLU A 318 12.07 32.63 -5.46
N ASN A 319 11.01 32.90 -4.72
CA ASN A 319 9.68 33.09 -5.31
C ASN A 319 9.69 34.29 -6.26
N GLY A 320 9.13 34.13 -7.43
CA GLY A 320 9.10 35.14 -8.49
C GLY A 320 10.28 35.07 -9.48
N GLU A 321 11.29 34.25 -9.23
CA GLU A 321 12.38 34.05 -10.18
C GLU A 321 11.92 33.31 -11.42
N THR A 322 12.45 33.73 -12.58
CA THR A 322 12.24 33.03 -13.85
C THR A 322 13.21 31.88 -13.96
N VAL A 323 12.69 30.70 -14.27
CA VAL A 323 13.47 29.48 -14.44
C VAL A 323 13.14 28.78 -15.76
N TYR A 324 14.07 27.94 -16.19
CA TYR A 324 13.95 27.07 -17.35
C TYR A 324 13.92 25.62 -16.89
N LEU A 325 12.97 24.87 -17.42
CA LEU A 325 12.80 23.45 -17.13
C LEU A 325 13.07 22.61 -18.36
N ALA A 326 13.61 21.42 -18.13
CA ALA A 326 13.77 20.41 -19.17
C ALA A 326 13.40 19.03 -18.64
N VAL A 327 12.61 18.30 -19.40
CA VAL A 327 12.31 16.88 -19.13
C VAL A 327 12.63 16.04 -20.37
N LYS A 328 13.34 14.94 -20.19
CA LYS A 328 13.66 14.04 -21.29
C LYS A 328 12.42 13.39 -21.86
N LYS A 329 12.33 13.24 -23.18
CA LYS A 329 11.18 12.63 -23.86
C LYS A 329 10.94 11.18 -23.44
N ASP A 330 12.00 10.43 -23.15
CA ASP A 330 11.98 9.05 -22.68
C ASP A 330 11.59 8.88 -21.19
N GLU A 331 11.61 9.95 -20.40
CA GLU A 331 11.08 9.98 -19.02
C GLU A 331 9.59 10.36 -18.97
N CYS A 332 8.99 10.69 -20.09
CA CYS A 332 7.59 11.05 -20.21
C CYS A 332 6.74 9.82 -20.56
N ILE A 333 5.65 9.62 -19.84
CA ILE A 333 4.70 8.52 -20.03
C ILE A 333 3.47 9.10 -20.72
N MET A 334 3.12 8.55 -21.87
CA MET A 334 1.88 8.89 -22.58
C MET A 334 0.72 8.10 -22.00
N LEU A 335 -0.35 8.81 -21.57
CA LEU A 335 -1.52 8.24 -20.89
C LEU A 335 -2.80 8.56 -21.65
#